data_cd69ac1793e463c6f34194b437e3476c
#
_entry.id   cd69ac1793e463c6f34194b437e3476c
#
_cell.length_a   1.000
_cell.length_b   1.000
_cell.length_c   1.000
_cell.angle_alpha   90.00
_cell.angle_beta   90.00
_cell.angle_gamma   90.00
#
_symmetry.space_group_name_H-M   'P 1'
#
loop_
_entity.id
_entity.type
_entity.pdbx_description
1 polymer ?
#
loop_
_entity_poly.entity_id
_entity_poly.type
_entity_poly.pdbx_seq_one_letter_code
_entity_poly.pdbx_strand_id
1 'polypeptide(L)'
;MATMNVNPTRMEMKRLAARLKTAKRGHKLLKDKTDEMVRRFVVLARENKRLRAEVENDLATALKNFAAASTTADSRIVQEAVLMPSRTVELSCSKKSLMNVSVPQISVKESNSGELYPYSFLTVTEQLDTSVSTINKLIVRLVQLAEVEKTCNMLADEIEKNKRRVNALENIMIPQMKETIKFIKMKLDENERAATVRLMKVKDIIQN
;
A
#
# COMPACT_ATOMS: atom_id res chain seq x y z
N MET A 1 7.78 -14.28 29.25
CA MET A 1 7.64 -12.97 28.56
C MET A 1 7.89 -11.85 29.56
N ALA A 2 8.47 -10.72 29.13
CA ALA A 2 8.80 -9.64 30.07
C ALA A 2 7.52 -8.90 30.49
N THR A 3 7.31 -8.81 31.82
CA THR A 3 6.26 -7.97 32.41
C THR A 3 6.63 -6.49 32.21
N MET A 4 5.63 -5.64 31.99
CA MET A 4 5.85 -4.19 31.96
C MET A 4 6.32 -3.71 33.34
N ASN A 5 7.30 -2.79 33.37
CA ASN A 5 7.78 -2.19 34.61
C ASN A 5 6.75 -1.15 35.11
N VAL A 6 5.80 -1.58 35.92
CA VAL A 6 4.69 -0.77 36.43
C VAL A 6 4.49 -1.06 37.90
N ASN A 7 4.21 -0.02 38.70
CA ASN A 7 3.92 -0.17 40.10
C ASN A 7 2.64 -1.01 40.34
N PRO A 8 2.66 -2.04 41.23
CA PRO A 8 1.53 -2.92 41.45
C PRO A 8 0.47 -2.26 42.35
N THR A 9 -0.35 -1.39 41.73
CA THR A 9 -1.46 -0.69 42.40
C THR A 9 -2.80 -1.05 41.78
N ARG A 10 -3.90 -0.98 42.55
CA ARG A 10 -5.27 -1.19 42.08
C ARG A 10 -5.62 -0.23 40.91
N MET A 11 -5.09 0.99 40.97
CA MET A 11 -5.32 2.01 39.95
C MET A 11 -4.66 1.63 38.62
N GLU A 12 -3.40 1.20 38.64
CA GLU A 12 -2.70 0.75 37.43
C GLU A 12 -3.30 -0.53 36.84
N MET A 13 -3.77 -1.45 37.68
CA MET A 13 -4.50 -2.63 37.20
C MET A 13 -5.75 -2.24 36.41
N LYS A 14 -6.58 -1.32 36.94
CA LYS A 14 -7.76 -0.81 36.19
C LYS A 14 -7.39 -0.10 34.92
N ARG A 15 -6.33 0.72 34.93
CA ARG A 15 -5.81 1.42 33.76
C ARG A 15 -5.33 0.46 32.68
N LEU A 16 -4.57 -0.57 33.04
CA LEU A 16 -4.11 -1.62 32.12
C LEU A 16 -5.27 -2.45 31.56
N ALA A 17 -6.26 -2.76 32.37
CA ALA A 17 -7.47 -3.47 31.93
C ALA A 17 -8.26 -2.65 30.87
N ALA A 18 -8.40 -1.35 31.09
CA ALA A 18 -9.01 -0.45 30.09
C ALA A 18 -8.19 -0.39 28.81
N ARG A 19 -6.87 -0.25 28.92
CA ARG A 19 -5.95 -0.29 27.75
C ARG A 19 -6.04 -1.61 26.99
N LEU A 20 -6.08 -2.74 27.70
CA LEU A 20 -6.24 -4.06 27.10
C LEU A 20 -7.55 -4.18 26.31
N LYS A 21 -8.65 -3.66 26.86
CA LYS A 21 -9.96 -3.63 26.18
C LYS A 21 -9.88 -2.81 24.89
N THR A 22 -9.25 -1.64 24.93
CA THR A 22 -9.04 -0.78 23.75
C THR A 22 -8.11 -1.44 22.74
N ALA A 23 -7.00 -2.06 23.18
CA ALA A 23 -6.07 -2.76 22.32
C ALA A 23 -6.73 -3.94 21.57
N LYS A 24 -7.58 -4.73 22.25
CA LYS A 24 -8.34 -5.81 21.61
C LYS A 24 -9.31 -5.30 20.55
N ARG A 25 -10.01 -4.19 20.81
CA ARG A 25 -10.90 -3.55 19.84
C ARG A 25 -10.12 -3.00 18.65
N GLY A 26 -9.00 -2.30 18.93
CA GLY A 26 -8.13 -1.76 17.89
C GLY A 26 -7.51 -2.85 17.01
N HIS A 27 -7.08 -3.97 17.61
CA HIS A 27 -6.59 -5.14 16.89
C HIS A 27 -7.66 -5.67 15.91
N LYS A 28 -8.90 -5.87 16.37
CA LYS A 28 -9.99 -6.36 15.50
C LYS A 28 -10.26 -5.40 14.34
N LEU A 29 -10.39 -4.10 14.61
CA LEU A 29 -10.65 -3.09 13.57
C LEU A 29 -9.50 -2.97 12.55
N LEU A 30 -8.25 -3.05 13.03
CA LEU A 30 -7.09 -3.04 12.13
C LEU A 30 -7.02 -4.31 11.29
N LYS A 31 -7.37 -5.46 11.84
CA LYS A 31 -7.43 -6.72 11.10
C LYS A 31 -8.50 -6.66 10.02
N ASP A 32 -9.72 -6.26 10.36
CA ASP A 32 -10.83 -6.11 9.42
C ASP A 32 -10.47 -5.11 8.29
N LYS A 33 -9.81 -3.98 8.64
CA LYS A 33 -9.30 -3.02 7.66
C LYS A 33 -8.25 -3.64 6.75
N THR A 34 -7.30 -4.39 7.29
CA THR A 34 -6.24 -5.04 6.51
C THR A 34 -6.82 -6.06 5.54
N ASP A 35 -7.79 -6.87 5.98
CA ASP A 35 -8.44 -7.88 5.15
C ASP A 35 -9.19 -7.24 3.97
N GLU A 36 -9.88 -6.11 4.20
CA GLU A 36 -10.55 -5.37 3.13
C GLU A 36 -9.54 -4.73 2.16
N MET A 37 -8.42 -4.19 2.67
CA MET A 37 -7.35 -3.66 1.81
C MET A 37 -6.75 -4.76 0.93
N VAL A 38 -6.53 -5.97 1.48
CA VAL A 38 -6.03 -7.12 0.71
C VAL A 38 -7.01 -7.53 -0.40
N ARG A 39 -8.31 -7.55 -0.12
CA ARG A 39 -9.33 -7.84 -1.14
C ARG A 39 -9.25 -6.87 -2.31
N ARG A 40 -9.18 -5.57 -2.04
CA ARG A 40 -9.05 -4.52 -3.08
C ARG A 40 -7.73 -4.61 -3.82
N PHE A 41 -6.65 -4.87 -3.10
CA PHE A 41 -5.33 -5.08 -3.71
C PHE A 41 -5.34 -6.23 -4.71
N VAL A 42 -5.96 -7.38 -4.38
CA VAL A 42 -6.04 -8.53 -5.30
C VAL A 42 -6.80 -8.19 -6.58
N VAL A 43 -7.89 -7.40 -6.49
CA VAL A 43 -8.63 -6.95 -7.67
C VAL A 43 -7.75 -6.06 -8.56
N LEU A 44 -7.11 -5.04 -7.96
CA LEU A 44 -6.22 -4.13 -8.68
C LEU A 44 -4.99 -4.84 -9.27
N ALA A 45 -4.42 -5.82 -8.56
CA ALA A 45 -3.29 -6.60 -9.05
C ALA A 45 -3.66 -7.45 -10.27
N ARG A 46 -4.88 -7.98 -10.33
CA ARG A 46 -5.38 -8.70 -11.52
C ARG A 46 -5.57 -7.75 -12.70
N GLU A 47 -6.12 -6.58 -12.45
CA GLU A 47 -6.28 -5.53 -13.46
C GLU A 47 -4.92 -5.06 -13.99
N ASN A 48 -3.96 -4.81 -13.10
CA ASN A 48 -2.58 -4.48 -13.46
C ASN A 48 -1.96 -5.55 -14.38
N LYS A 49 -2.09 -6.83 -13.99
CA LYS A 49 -1.57 -7.94 -14.82
C LYS A 49 -2.20 -7.97 -16.21
N ARG A 50 -3.51 -7.74 -16.31
CA ARG A 50 -4.22 -7.68 -17.60
C ARG A 50 -3.73 -6.52 -18.47
N LEU A 51 -3.74 -5.31 -17.90
CA LEU A 51 -3.29 -4.11 -18.62
C LEU A 51 -1.84 -4.22 -19.07
N ARG A 52 -0.98 -4.77 -18.22
CA ARG A 52 0.44 -4.98 -18.54
C ARG A 52 0.61 -5.94 -19.72
N ALA A 53 -0.11 -7.06 -19.72
CA ALA A 53 -0.05 -8.02 -20.84
C ALA A 53 -0.55 -7.40 -22.15
N GLU A 54 -1.61 -6.60 -22.11
CA GLU A 54 -2.13 -5.87 -23.28
C GLU A 54 -1.08 -4.87 -23.80
N VAL A 55 -0.49 -4.05 -22.91
CA VAL A 55 0.52 -3.06 -23.26
C VAL A 55 1.80 -3.72 -23.80
N GLU A 56 2.26 -4.82 -23.21
CA GLU A 56 3.45 -5.56 -23.65
C GLU A 56 3.24 -6.14 -25.07
N ASN A 57 2.06 -6.67 -25.37
CA ASN A 57 1.74 -7.19 -26.70
C ASN A 57 1.68 -6.09 -27.77
N ASP A 58 1.01 -4.99 -27.45
CA ASP A 58 0.89 -3.85 -28.36
C ASP A 58 2.27 -3.21 -28.60
N LEU A 59 3.09 -3.07 -27.56
CA LEU A 59 4.44 -2.55 -27.63
C LEU A 59 5.35 -3.47 -28.48
N ALA A 60 5.27 -4.79 -28.26
CA ALA A 60 6.03 -5.75 -29.04
C ALA A 60 5.68 -5.68 -30.54
N THR A 61 4.40 -5.48 -30.85
CA THR A 61 3.91 -5.31 -32.23
C THR A 61 4.42 -4.01 -32.84
N ALA A 62 4.36 -2.90 -32.09
CA ALA A 62 4.85 -1.61 -32.55
C ALA A 62 6.37 -1.63 -32.80
N LEU A 63 7.15 -2.26 -31.92
CA LEU A 63 8.60 -2.40 -32.07
C LEU A 63 8.99 -3.31 -33.23
N LYS A 64 8.24 -4.39 -33.50
CA LYS A 64 8.45 -5.24 -34.68
C LYS A 64 8.23 -4.46 -35.99
N ASN A 65 7.15 -3.67 -36.05
CA ASN A 65 6.84 -2.84 -37.21
C ASN A 65 7.91 -1.75 -37.39
N PHE A 66 8.38 -1.15 -36.30
CA PHE A 66 9.47 -0.17 -36.34
C PHE A 66 10.79 -0.81 -36.81
N ALA A 67 11.13 -1.99 -36.32
CA ALA A 67 12.32 -2.71 -36.78
C ALA A 67 12.24 -3.09 -38.25
N ALA A 68 11.07 -3.52 -38.72
CA ALA A 68 10.86 -3.80 -40.16
C ALA A 68 10.98 -2.52 -41.03
N ALA A 69 10.41 -1.41 -40.58
CA ALA A 69 10.55 -0.11 -41.25
C ALA A 69 12.02 0.35 -41.34
N SER A 70 12.78 0.20 -40.27
CA SER A 70 14.20 0.60 -40.19
C SER A 70 15.12 -0.29 -41.03
N THR A 71 14.70 -1.51 -41.39
CA THR A 71 15.46 -2.37 -42.32
C THR A 71 15.16 -2.07 -43.79
N THR A 72 13.97 -1.53 -44.09
CA THR A 72 13.52 -1.27 -45.46
C THR A 72 13.84 0.15 -45.92
N ALA A 73 13.79 1.12 -45.01
CA ALA A 73 14.06 2.53 -45.28
C ALA A 73 15.51 2.92 -44.93
N ASP A 74 16.03 3.98 -45.56
CA ASP A 74 17.33 4.55 -45.19
C ASP A 74 17.29 5.05 -43.74
N SER A 75 18.29 4.66 -42.96
CA SER A 75 18.41 5.01 -41.52
C SER A 75 18.34 6.52 -41.25
N ARG A 76 18.82 7.35 -42.20
CA ARG A 76 18.74 8.82 -42.07
C ARG A 76 17.31 9.32 -42.14
N ILE A 77 16.51 8.77 -43.07
CA ILE A 77 15.09 9.15 -43.27
C ILE A 77 14.27 8.80 -42.01
N VAL A 78 14.50 7.60 -41.44
CA VAL A 78 13.82 7.17 -40.22
C VAL A 78 14.22 8.06 -39.02
N GLN A 79 15.50 8.43 -38.90
CA GLN A 79 15.96 9.35 -37.86
C GLN A 79 15.35 10.75 -38.01
N GLU A 80 15.31 11.31 -39.20
CA GLU A 80 14.66 12.60 -39.45
C GLU A 80 13.18 12.59 -39.16
N ALA A 81 12.47 11.51 -39.50
CA ALA A 81 11.05 11.34 -39.24
C ALA A 81 10.71 11.34 -37.74
N VAL A 82 11.60 10.81 -36.90
CA VAL A 82 11.38 10.69 -35.44
C VAL A 82 11.94 11.89 -34.65
N LEU A 83 12.77 12.73 -35.28
CA LEU A 83 13.51 13.79 -34.60
C LEU A 83 12.61 14.90 -34.03
N MET A 84 11.50 15.21 -34.68
CA MET A 84 10.57 16.27 -34.26
C MET A 84 9.19 15.70 -33.95
N PRO A 85 8.83 15.53 -32.68
CA PRO A 85 7.48 15.11 -32.28
C PRO A 85 6.48 16.26 -32.58
N SER A 86 5.40 15.94 -33.27
CA SER A 86 4.33 16.90 -33.57
C SER A 86 3.28 17.00 -32.44
N ARG A 87 3.22 16.02 -31.57
CA ARG A 87 2.23 15.96 -30.48
C ARG A 87 2.90 15.98 -29.11
N THR A 88 2.30 16.72 -28.21
CA THR A 88 2.69 16.75 -26.81
C THR A 88 1.58 16.18 -25.94
N VAL A 89 1.95 15.45 -24.92
CA VAL A 89 1.01 14.89 -23.95
C VAL A 89 1.23 15.58 -22.61
N GLU A 90 0.22 16.32 -22.16
CA GLU A 90 0.22 16.94 -20.84
C GLU A 90 -0.43 16.00 -19.82
N LEU A 91 0.28 15.75 -18.72
CA LEU A 91 -0.20 14.94 -17.62
C LEU A 91 -0.59 15.85 -16.46
N SER A 92 -1.84 15.72 -15.98
CA SER A 92 -2.25 16.36 -14.75
C SER A 92 -2.44 15.29 -13.66
N CYS A 93 -1.72 15.47 -12.53
CA CYS A 93 -1.75 14.55 -11.41
C CYS A 93 -2.59 15.13 -10.28
N SER A 94 -3.64 14.43 -9.88
CA SER A 94 -4.43 14.70 -8.70
C SER A 94 -4.28 13.56 -7.66
N LYS A 95 -4.72 13.81 -6.42
CA LYS A 95 -4.68 12.80 -5.36
C LYS A 95 -6.10 12.33 -5.05
N LYS A 96 -6.31 11.04 -5.05
CA LYS A 96 -7.53 10.39 -4.62
C LYS A 96 -7.27 9.61 -3.33
N SER A 97 -8.22 9.62 -2.39
CA SER A 97 -8.10 8.79 -1.18
C SER A 97 -8.78 7.44 -1.39
N LEU A 98 -8.04 6.37 -1.21
CA LEU A 98 -8.53 5.00 -1.22
C LEU A 98 -8.25 4.36 0.13
N MET A 99 -9.29 4.17 0.98
CA MET A 99 -9.15 3.62 2.34
C MET A 99 -8.14 4.35 3.24
N ASN A 100 -8.09 5.68 3.16
CA ASN A 100 -7.12 6.55 3.83
C ASN A 100 -5.68 6.45 3.29
N VAL A 101 -5.48 5.83 2.12
CA VAL A 101 -4.23 5.90 1.37
C VAL A 101 -4.40 6.92 0.26
N SER A 102 -3.50 7.91 0.19
CA SER A 102 -3.50 8.90 -0.88
C SER A 102 -2.86 8.28 -2.11
N VAL A 103 -3.68 7.93 -3.12
CA VAL A 103 -3.23 7.37 -4.39
C VAL A 103 -3.24 8.45 -5.47
N PRO A 104 -2.32 8.42 -6.44
CA PRO A 104 -2.35 9.34 -7.56
C PRO A 104 -3.52 8.99 -8.49
N GLN A 105 -4.10 10.01 -9.06
CA GLN A 105 -5.01 9.92 -10.19
C GLN A 105 -4.41 10.76 -11.32
N ILE A 106 -4.09 10.11 -12.43
CA ILE A 106 -3.41 10.74 -13.55
C ILE A 106 -4.42 10.92 -14.68
N SER A 107 -4.66 12.15 -15.08
CA SER A 107 -5.45 12.44 -16.28
C SER A 107 -4.55 12.93 -17.40
N VAL A 108 -4.77 12.36 -18.58
CA VAL A 108 -4.06 12.69 -19.79
C VAL A 108 -4.85 13.78 -20.51
N LYS A 109 -4.19 14.90 -20.77
CA LYS A 109 -4.70 15.93 -21.68
C LYS A 109 -3.91 15.80 -22.98
N GLU A 110 -4.55 15.28 -23.99
CA GLU A 110 -3.94 15.25 -25.32
C GLU A 110 -4.01 16.68 -25.92
N SER A 111 -2.86 17.24 -26.23
CA SER A 111 -2.78 18.43 -27.05
C SER A 111 -2.94 17.99 -28.50
N ASN A 112 -4.17 18.04 -29.02
CA ASN A 112 -4.51 17.69 -30.40
C ASN A 112 -4.03 18.74 -31.42
N SER A 113 -3.06 19.59 -31.09
CA SER A 113 -2.64 20.70 -31.91
C SER A 113 -1.67 20.35 -33.08
N GLY A 114 -1.32 19.06 -33.24
CA GLY A 114 -0.39 18.62 -34.26
C GLY A 114 -0.91 17.45 -35.11
N GLU A 115 -0.41 17.35 -36.35
CA GLU A 115 -0.65 16.19 -37.20
C GLU A 115 -0.06 14.93 -36.55
N LEU A 116 -0.70 13.77 -36.78
CA LEU A 116 -0.22 12.49 -36.22
C LEU A 116 1.16 12.12 -36.79
N TYR A 117 1.39 12.48 -38.04
CA TYR A 117 2.60 12.16 -38.80
C TYR A 117 3.40 13.42 -39.10
N PRO A 118 4.53 13.67 -38.44
CA PRO A 118 5.36 14.88 -38.65
C PRO A 118 6.28 14.80 -39.86
N TYR A 119 6.08 13.83 -40.75
CA TYR A 119 6.94 13.55 -41.89
C TYR A 119 6.14 13.35 -43.18
N SER A 120 6.85 13.42 -44.32
CA SER A 120 6.24 13.23 -45.64
C SER A 120 5.98 11.75 -45.94
N PHE A 121 4.77 11.42 -46.38
CA PHE A 121 4.38 10.07 -46.79
C PHE A 121 5.13 9.53 -48.01
N LEU A 122 5.81 10.39 -48.76
CA LEU A 122 6.56 9.98 -49.95
C LEU A 122 7.90 9.29 -49.61
N THR A 123 8.44 9.55 -48.44
CA THR A 123 9.77 9.09 -48.05
C THR A 123 9.76 7.95 -47.02
N VAL A 124 8.59 7.67 -46.48
CA VAL A 124 8.44 6.75 -45.33
C VAL A 124 7.57 5.55 -45.68
N THR A 125 7.85 4.40 -45.06
CA THR A 125 7.12 3.14 -45.27
C THR A 125 5.86 3.08 -44.45
N GLU A 126 4.80 2.43 -44.96
CA GLU A 126 3.53 2.16 -44.23
C GLU A 126 3.74 1.50 -42.86
N GLN A 127 4.81 0.71 -42.71
CA GLN A 127 5.17 0.04 -41.47
C GLN A 127 5.55 1.04 -40.38
N LEU A 128 6.18 2.17 -40.73
CA LEU A 128 6.47 3.22 -39.74
C LEU A 128 5.19 3.93 -39.30
N ASP A 129 4.27 4.19 -40.20
CA ASP A 129 2.98 4.84 -39.92
C ASP A 129 2.14 4.00 -38.95
N THR A 130 2.08 2.70 -39.18
CA THR A 130 1.38 1.76 -38.28
C THR A 130 2.04 1.67 -36.91
N SER A 131 3.37 1.73 -36.86
CA SER A 131 4.11 1.77 -35.60
C SER A 131 3.83 3.05 -34.81
N VAL A 132 3.91 4.22 -35.43
CA VAL A 132 3.63 5.52 -34.80
C VAL A 132 2.19 5.60 -34.33
N SER A 133 1.22 5.15 -35.13
CA SER A 133 -0.19 5.09 -34.73
C SER A 133 -0.42 4.18 -33.49
N THR A 134 0.23 3.02 -33.47
CA THR A 134 0.13 2.09 -32.33
C THR A 134 0.75 2.68 -31.09
N ILE A 135 1.93 3.28 -31.17
CA ILE A 135 2.61 3.93 -30.05
C ILE A 135 1.76 5.07 -29.48
N ASN A 136 1.16 5.88 -30.35
CA ASN A 136 0.29 6.98 -29.90
C ASN A 136 -0.90 6.49 -29.07
N LYS A 137 -1.53 5.39 -29.46
CA LYS A 137 -2.62 4.74 -28.68
C LYS A 137 -2.09 4.13 -27.39
N LEU A 138 -0.86 3.63 -27.40
CA LEU A 138 -0.21 3.03 -26.22
C LEU A 138 0.09 4.03 -25.12
N ILE A 139 0.40 5.29 -25.43
CA ILE A 139 0.75 6.31 -24.42
C ILE A 139 -0.34 6.43 -23.35
N VAL A 140 -1.61 6.50 -23.76
CA VAL A 140 -2.74 6.60 -22.82
C VAL A 140 -2.84 5.35 -21.94
N ARG A 141 -2.65 4.16 -22.52
CA ARG A 141 -2.66 2.88 -21.77
C ARG A 141 -1.47 2.76 -20.82
N LEU A 142 -0.29 3.23 -21.22
CA LEU A 142 0.90 3.29 -20.36
C LEU A 142 0.68 4.17 -19.14
N VAL A 143 0.03 5.32 -19.29
CA VAL A 143 -0.31 6.18 -18.18
C VAL A 143 -1.32 5.52 -17.23
N GLN A 144 -2.34 4.86 -17.79
CA GLN A 144 -3.29 4.08 -16.96
C GLN A 144 -2.60 2.94 -16.21
N LEU A 145 -1.69 2.22 -16.87
CA LEU A 145 -0.89 1.18 -16.23
C LEU A 145 -0.05 1.75 -15.08
N ALA A 146 0.64 2.87 -15.31
CA ALA A 146 1.45 3.54 -14.30
C ALA A 146 0.62 3.99 -13.08
N GLU A 147 -0.61 4.49 -13.29
CA GLU A 147 -1.54 4.85 -12.21
C GLU A 147 -1.92 3.62 -11.37
N VAL A 148 -2.30 2.52 -12.03
CA VAL A 148 -2.69 1.27 -11.35
C VAL A 148 -1.49 0.65 -10.61
N GLU A 149 -0.31 0.60 -11.23
CA GLU A 149 0.92 0.09 -10.60
C GLU A 149 1.29 0.91 -9.36
N LYS A 150 1.27 2.23 -9.46
CA LYS A 150 1.57 3.10 -8.33
C LYS A 150 0.56 2.93 -7.20
N THR A 151 -0.72 2.80 -7.54
CA THR A 151 -1.79 2.52 -6.57
C THR A 151 -1.59 1.18 -5.87
N CYS A 152 -1.24 0.13 -6.62
CA CYS A 152 -0.91 -1.18 -6.05
C CYS A 152 0.27 -1.11 -5.08
N ASN A 153 1.37 -0.43 -5.46
CA ASN A 153 2.55 -0.29 -4.61
C ASN A 153 2.23 0.44 -3.31
N MET A 154 1.48 1.56 -3.38
CA MET A 154 1.08 2.31 -2.18
C MET A 154 0.16 1.53 -1.25
N LEU A 155 -0.75 0.71 -1.81
CA LEU A 155 -1.60 -0.19 -1.03
C LEU A 155 -0.79 -1.32 -0.40
N ALA A 156 0.18 -1.90 -1.10
CA ALA A 156 1.06 -2.95 -0.59
C ALA A 156 1.87 -2.45 0.62
N ASP A 157 2.46 -1.27 0.53
CA ASP A 157 3.20 -0.63 1.62
C ASP A 157 2.33 -0.40 2.86
N GLU A 158 1.09 0.05 2.66
CA GLU A 158 0.19 0.28 3.79
C GLU A 158 -0.34 -1.03 4.39
N ILE A 159 -0.60 -2.05 3.58
CA ILE A 159 -0.94 -3.41 4.04
C ILE A 159 0.20 -3.97 4.90
N GLU A 160 1.45 -3.82 4.47
CA GLU A 160 2.61 -4.27 5.23
C GLU A 160 2.70 -3.55 6.59
N LYS A 161 2.57 -2.22 6.60
CA LYS A 161 2.57 -1.42 7.84
C LYS A 161 1.46 -1.86 8.80
N ASN A 162 0.25 -2.04 8.28
CA ASN A 162 -0.88 -2.46 9.09
C ASN A 162 -0.72 -3.90 9.60
N LYS A 163 -0.19 -4.81 8.79
CA LYS A 163 0.13 -6.19 9.20
C LYS A 163 1.17 -6.23 10.33
N ARG A 164 2.22 -5.40 10.23
CA ARG A 164 3.22 -5.25 11.31
C ARG A 164 2.57 -4.74 12.60
N ARG A 165 1.65 -3.75 12.52
CA ARG A 165 0.93 -3.23 13.70
C ARG A 165 0.01 -4.29 14.32
N VAL A 166 -0.73 -5.03 13.50
CA VAL A 166 -1.60 -6.14 13.97
C VAL A 166 -0.77 -7.20 14.67
N ASN A 167 0.35 -7.63 14.07
CA ASN A 167 1.25 -8.61 14.68
C ASN A 167 1.85 -8.14 16.00
N ALA A 168 2.27 -6.88 16.08
CA ALA A 168 2.79 -6.30 17.32
C ALA A 168 1.72 -6.25 18.45
N LEU A 169 0.49 -5.90 18.09
CA LEU A 169 -0.62 -5.92 19.05
C LEU A 169 -0.94 -7.33 19.54
N GLU A 170 -1.02 -8.29 18.62
CA GLU A 170 -1.42 -9.66 18.91
C GLU A 170 -0.37 -10.43 19.70
N ASN A 171 0.89 -10.36 19.27
CA ASN A 171 1.95 -11.22 19.80
C ASN A 171 2.78 -10.59 20.91
N ILE A 172 2.79 -9.25 21.02
CA ILE A 172 3.62 -8.56 22.01
C ILE A 172 2.75 -7.81 23.01
N MET A 173 1.97 -6.82 22.57
CA MET A 173 1.31 -5.89 23.47
C MET A 173 0.17 -6.51 24.27
N ILE A 174 -0.71 -7.29 23.64
CA ILE A 174 -1.86 -7.92 24.31
C ILE A 174 -1.38 -8.97 25.32
N PRO A 175 -0.45 -9.89 25.02
CA PRO A 175 0.08 -10.84 26.01
C PRO A 175 0.80 -10.17 27.17
N GLN A 176 1.67 -9.18 26.90
CA GLN A 176 2.37 -8.44 27.96
C GLN A 176 1.41 -7.76 28.92
N MET A 177 0.36 -7.09 28.42
CA MET A 177 -0.66 -6.48 29.28
C MET A 177 -1.40 -7.51 30.13
N LYS A 178 -1.74 -8.68 29.55
CA LYS A 178 -2.41 -9.75 30.31
C LYS A 178 -1.53 -10.30 31.44
N GLU A 179 -0.25 -10.56 31.15
CA GLU A 179 0.70 -11.06 32.15
C GLU A 179 0.95 -10.02 33.23
N THR A 180 1.10 -8.75 32.87
CA THR A 180 1.28 -7.67 33.85
C THR A 180 0.06 -7.51 34.75
N ILE A 181 -1.15 -7.58 34.22
CA ILE A 181 -2.39 -7.54 35.03
C ILE A 181 -2.45 -8.73 36.00
N LYS A 182 -2.08 -9.94 35.52
CA LYS A 182 -2.03 -11.15 36.39
C LYS A 182 -1.00 -10.97 37.48
N PHE A 183 0.18 -10.45 37.18
CA PHE A 183 1.23 -10.18 38.18
C PHE A 183 0.77 -9.17 39.24
N ILE A 184 0.18 -8.03 38.82
CA ILE A 184 -0.33 -7.01 39.74
C ILE A 184 -1.41 -7.60 40.64
N LYS A 185 -2.33 -8.40 40.07
CA LYS A 185 -3.38 -9.06 40.85
C LYS A 185 -2.79 -9.97 41.95
N MET A 186 -1.82 -10.82 41.58
CA MET A 186 -1.14 -11.69 42.53
C MET A 186 -0.46 -10.90 43.66
N LYS A 187 0.20 -9.79 43.34
CA LYS A 187 0.84 -8.92 44.34
C LYS A 187 -0.15 -8.22 45.23
N LEU A 188 -1.29 -7.81 44.74
CA LEU A 188 -2.38 -7.22 45.54
C LEU A 188 -2.99 -8.27 46.49
N ASP A 189 -3.26 -9.48 45.99
CA ASP A 189 -3.79 -10.59 46.80
C ASP A 189 -2.79 -10.98 47.90
N GLU A 190 -1.48 -11.00 47.62
CA GLU A 190 -0.43 -11.26 48.62
C GLU A 190 -0.38 -10.16 49.68
N ASN A 191 -0.46 -8.90 49.29
CA ASN A 191 -0.49 -7.79 50.25
C ASN A 191 -1.75 -7.82 51.15
N GLU A 192 -2.92 -8.17 50.57
CA GLU A 192 -4.15 -8.33 51.35
C GLU A 192 -4.05 -9.48 52.37
N ARG A 193 -3.48 -10.64 51.98
CA ARG A 193 -3.22 -11.76 52.91
C ARG A 193 -2.25 -11.35 54.03
N ALA A 194 -1.16 -10.67 53.66
CA ALA A 194 -0.18 -10.19 54.65
C ALA A 194 -0.82 -9.19 55.65
N ALA A 195 -1.69 -8.28 55.15
CA ALA A 195 -2.44 -7.37 56.03
C ALA A 195 -3.39 -8.10 56.97
N THR A 196 -4.13 -9.09 56.48
CA THR A 196 -5.04 -9.92 57.31
C THR A 196 -4.28 -10.68 58.38
N VAL A 197 -3.14 -11.30 58.08
CA VAL A 197 -2.29 -12.00 59.03
C VAL A 197 -1.75 -11.04 60.11
N ARG A 198 -1.35 -9.82 59.74
CA ARG A 198 -0.93 -8.80 60.72
C ARG A 198 -2.06 -8.42 61.65
N LEU A 199 -3.28 -8.20 61.11
CA LEU A 199 -4.46 -7.91 61.94
C LEU A 199 -4.82 -9.05 62.90
N MET A 200 -4.72 -10.33 62.51
CA MET A 200 -4.89 -11.46 63.32
C MET A 200 -3.89 -11.48 64.52
N LYS A 201 -2.60 -11.27 64.24
CA LYS A 201 -1.55 -11.17 65.22
C LYS A 201 -1.78 -10.03 66.20
N VAL A 202 -2.20 -8.85 65.75
CA VAL A 202 -2.55 -7.73 66.65
C VAL A 202 -3.73 -8.04 67.51
N LYS A 203 -4.76 -8.72 66.96
CA LYS A 203 -5.90 -9.20 67.78
C LYS A 203 -5.48 -10.15 68.89
N ASP A 204 -4.64 -11.13 68.55
CA ASP A 204 -4.14 -12.11 69.54
C ASP A 204 -3.33 -11.45 70.65
N ILE A 205 -2.54 -10.40 70.33
CA ILE A 205 -1.78 -9.64 71.33
C ILE A 205 -2.68 -8.78 72.23
N ILE A 206 -3.82 -8.30 71.75
CA ILE A 206 -4.77 -7.49 72.55
C ILE A 206 -5.67 -8.37 73.43
N GLN A 207 -5.89 -9.62 73.05
CA GLN A 207 -6.74 -10.56 73.79
C GLN A 207 -5.98 -11.35 74.88
N ASN A 208 -4.64 -11.35 74.82
CA ASN A 208 -3.77 -11.85 75.91
C ASN A 208 -3.27 -10.70 76.78
#